data_166c40ee0a8a822b6308b79f4f9e6c01
#
_entry.id   166c40ee0a8a822b6308b79f4f9e6c01
#
_cell.length_a   1.000
_cell.length_b   1.000
_cell.length_c   1.000
_cell.angle_alpha   90.00
_cell.angle_beta   90.00
_cell.angle_gamma   90.00
#
_symmetry.space_group_name_H-M   'P 1'
#
loop_
_entity.id
_entity.type
_entity.pdbx_description
1 polymer ?
#
loop_
_entity_poly.entity_id
_entity_poly.type
_entity_poly.pdbx_seq_one_letter_code
_entity_poly.pdbx_strand_id
1 'polypeptide(L)'
;MDRQKIAQLVFENKAALGQLESIIHTYVRREAKKFLEQCRLQNLSAAVLDVPLLIECGWYKEVDLVWLVAVDEQTQIERAMARSGMSQQEVEVRIAAQMTLTAKSRYADLIIDNSGSLIQTELTVKKEWEKVLQMED
;
A
#
# COMPACT_ATOMS: atom_id res chain seq x y z
N MET A 1 -11.78 10.46 -18.28
CA MET A 1 -11.87 8.99 -18.18
C MET A 1 -13.03 8.66 -17.25
N ASP A 2 -14.01 7.91 -17.71
CA ASP A 2 -15.19 7.55 -16.94
C ASP A 2 -14.86 6.30 -16.08
N ARG A 3 -14.55 6.53 -14.81
CA ARG A 3 -14.15 5.47 -13.88
C ARG A 3 -15.26 4.44 -13.61
N GLN A 4 -16.52 4.89 -13.63
CA GLN A 4 -17.66 4.00 -13.37
C GLN A 4 -17.87 3.00 -14.53
N LYS A 5 -17.77 3.46 -15.78
CA LYS A 5 -17.87 2.58 -16.96
C LYS A 5 -16.73 1.56 -17.01
N ILE A 6 -15.51 2.00 -16.69
CA ILE A 6 -14.37 1.07 -16.62
C ILE A 6 -14.57 0.04 -15.51
N ALA A 7 -14.98 0.46 -14.31
CA ALA A 7 -15.26 -0.44 -13.21
C ALA A 7 -16.29 -1.51 -13.57
N GLN A 8 -17.41 -1.13 -14.21
CA GLN A 8 -18.42 -2.07 -14.69
C GLN A 8 -17.85 -3.08 -15.69
N LEU A 9 -17.08 -2.61 -16.66
CA LEU A 9 -16.51 -3.45 -17.72
C LEU A 9 -15.52 -4.48 -17.18
N VAL A 10 -14.69 -4.12 -16.19
CA VAL A 10 -13.69 -5.02 -15.63
C VAL A 10 -14.24 -5.90 -14.50
N PHE A 11 -15.33 -5.48 -13.84
CA PHE A 11 -15.97 -6.26 -12.78
C PHE A 11 -16.54 -7.59 -13.29
N GLU A 12 -17.06 -7.59 -14.51
CA GLU A 12 -17.66 -8.76 -15.14
C GLU A 12 -16.67 -9.56 -16.01
N ASN A 13 -15.46 -9.01 -16.26
CA ASN A 13 -14.50 -9.61 -17.18
C ASN A 13 -13.08 -9.65 -16.60
N LYS A 14 -12.72 -10.81 -16.02
CA LYS A 14 -11.38 -11.03 -15.43
C LYS A 14 -10.21 -10.78 -16.39
N ALA A 15 -10.39 -11.07 -17.69
CA ALA A 15 -9.34 -10.82 -18.68
C ALA A 15 -9.14 -9.31 -18.90
N ALA A 16 -10.23 -8.55 -18.99
CA ALA A 16 -10.18 -7.09 -19.08
C ALA A 16 -9.58 -6.46 -17.82
N LEU A 17 -9.91 -6.99 -16.64
CA LEU A 17 -9.31 -6.55 -15.38
C LEU A 17 -7.78 -6.77 -15.39
N GLY A 18 -7.31 -7.97 -15.75
CA GLY A 18 -5.88 -8.26 -15.83
C GLY A 18 -5.13 -7.39 -16.85
N GLN A 19 -5.75 -7.07 -17.98
CA GLN A 19 -5.17 -6.13 -18.95
C GLN A 19 -5.06 -4.71 -18.36
N LEU A 20 -6.12 -4.22 -17.72
CA LEU A 20 -6.11 -2.90 -17.07
C LEU A 20 -5.04 -2.83 -15.97
N GLU A 21 -4.98 -3.84 -15.11
CA GLU A 21 -3.96 -3.95 -14.06
C GLU A 21 -2.54 -3.93 -14.64
N SER A 22 -2.28 -4.69 -15.69
CA SER A 22 -0.97 -4.72 -16.36
C SER A 22 -0.56 -3.35 -16.86
N ILE A 23 -1.47 -2.61 -17.50
CA ILE A 23 -1.23 -1.25 -17.99
C ILE A 23 -0.93 -0.30 -16.80
N ILE A 24 -1.78 -0.34 -15.77
CA ILE A 24 -1.65 0.54 -14.60
C ILE A 24 -0.34 0.23 -13.86
N HIS A 25 -0.04 -1.03 -13.59
CA HIS A 25 1.18 -1.43 -12.87
C HIS A 25 2.44 -0.99 -13.63
N THR A 26 2.46 -1.17 -14.96
CA THR A 26 3.59 -0.72 -15.79
C THR A 26 3.78 0.80 -15.70
N TYR A 27 2.69 1.56 -15.75
CA TYR A 27 2.75 3.02 -15.66
C TYR A 27 3.21 3.47 -14.27
N VAL A 28 2.60 2.95 -13.21
CA VAL A 28 2.93 3.31 -11.81
C VAL A 28 4.38 2.96 -11.49
N ARG A 29 4.85 1.77 -11.93
CA ARG A 29 6.25 1.36 -11.75
C ARG A 29 7.24 2.30 -12.45
N ARG A 30 6.90 2.76 -13.65
CA ARG A 30 7.72 3.74 -14.37
C ARG A 30 7.80 5.07 -13.64
N GLU A 31 6.68 5.57 -13.14
CA GLU A 31 6.64 6.84 -12.41
C GLU A 31 7.36 6.73 -11.05
N ALA A 32 7.21 5.61 -10.34
CA ALA A 32 7.97 5.34 -9.12
C ALA A 32 9.49 5.34 -9.37
N LYS A 33 9.95 4.68 -10.45
CA LYS A 33 11.38 4.70 -10.82
C LYS A 33 11.89 6.10 -11.13
N LYS A 34 11.11 6.92 -11.83
CA LYS A 34 11.48 8.32 -12.08
C LYS A 34 11.58 9.13 -10.79
N PHE A 35 10.63 8.94 -9.88
CA PHE A 35 10.65 9.59 -8.58
C PHE A 35 11.90 9.22 -7.78
N LEU A 36 12.22 7.94 -7.69
CA LEU A 36 13.42 7.45 -6.99
C LEU A 36 14.70 8.00 -7.61
N GLU A 37 14.78 8.07 -8.94
CA GLU A 37 15.93 8.66 -9.62
C GLU A 37 16.08 10.15 -9.30
N GLN A 38 14.99 10.90 -9.24
CA GLN A 38 15.01 12.30 -8.82
C GLN A 38 15.49 12.44 -7.37
N CYS A 39 15.06 11.57 -6.47
CA CYS A 39 15.54 11.54 -5.08
C CYS A 39 17.06 11.30 -5.02
N ARG A 40 17.58 10.37 -5.81
CA ARG A 40 19.03 10.08 -5.90
C ARG A 40 19.82 11.30 -6.42
N LEU A 41 19.33 11.94 -7.47
CA LEU A 41 19.98 13.15 -8.02
C LEU A 41 20.00 14.32 -7.01
N GLN A 42 19.05 14.36 -6.09
CA GLN A 42 18.99 15.33 -5.01
C GLN A 42 19.77 14.92 -3.76
N ASN A 43 20.42 13.75 -3.78
CA ASN A 43 21.14 13.16 -2.63
C ASN A 43 20.24 13.06 -1.39
N LEU A 44 18.97 12.66 -1.57
CA LEU A 44 18.08 12.42 -0.43
C LEU A 44 18.44 11.08 0.22
N SER A 45 18.54 11.09 1.54
CA SER A 45 18.90 9.92 2.34
C SER A 45 17.88 8.79 2.25
N ALA A 46 16.60 9.10 2.11
CA ALA A 46 15.57 8.10 1.98
C ALA A 46 14.39 8.59 1.14
N ALA A 47 13.65 7.66 0.55
CA ALA A 47 12.41 7.93 -0.17
C ALA A 47 11.34 6.92 0.23
N VAL A 48 10.10 7.38 0.37
CA VAL A 48 8.97 6.52 0.73
C VAL A 48 8.06 6.34 -0.47
N LEU A 49 7.72 5.09 -0.77
CA LEU A 49 6.70 4.72 -1.75
C LEU A 49 5.47 4.18 -1.03
N ASP A 50 4.36 4.90 -1.07
CA ASP A 50 3.06 4.40 -0.59
C ASP A 50 2.37 3.61 -1.71
N VAL A 51 2.47 2.28 -1.64
CA VAL A 51 1.92 1.35 -2.63
C VAL A 51 1.04 0.31 -1.94
N PRO A 52 -0.30 0.43 -2.03
CA PRO A 52 -1.22 -0.45 -1.30
C PRO A 52 -1.07 -1.95 -1.59
N LEU A 53 -0.64 -2.32 -2.79
CA LEU A 53 -0.46 -3.71 -3.24
C LEU A 53 1.02 -4.04 -3.47
N LEU A 54 1.94 -3.43 -2.75
CA LEU A 54 3.38 -3.59 -2.89
C LEU A 54 3.80 -5.07 -2.86
N ILE A 55 3.26 -5.82 -1.91
CA ILE A 55 3.59 -7.23 -1.69
C ILE A 55 2.96 -8.11 -2.77
N GLU A 56 1.67 -7.93 -3.05
CA GLU A 56 0.92 -8.68 -4.05
C GLU A 56 1.51 -8.52 -5.46
N CYS A 57 1.99 -7.32 -5.79
CA CYS A 57 2.63 -7.03 -7.07
C CYS A 57 4.12 -7.42 -7.13
N GLY A 58 4.68 -7.95 -6.03
CA GLY A 58 6.07 -8.38 -5.95
C GLY A 58 7.09 -7.25 -5.89
N TRP A 59 6.68 -5.99 -5.69
CA TRP A 59 7.58 -4.83 -5.66
C TRP A 59 8.40 -4.75 -4.37
N TYR A 60 7.99 -5.47 -3.31
CA TYR A 60 8.76 -5.59 -2.07
C TYR A 60 10.22 -6.04 -2.30
N LYS A 61 10.52 -6.66 -3.45
CA LYS A 61 11.88 -7.06 -3.84
C LYS A 61 12.72 -5.93 -4.44
N GLU A 62 12.13 -4.77 -4.67
CA GLU A 62 12.76 -3.62 -5.33
C GLU A 62 12.96 -2.44 -4.36
N VAL A 63 12.67 -2.63 -3.09
CA VAL A 63 12.84 -1.66 -2.00
C VAL A 63 13.73 -2.25 -0.91
N ASP A 64 14.40 -1.39 -0.17
CA ASP A 64 15.32 -1.81 0.88
C ASP A 64 14.59 -2.22 2.16
N LEU A 65 13.45 -1.58 2.47
CA LEU A 65 12.62 -1.85 3.63
C LEU A 65 11.14 -1.82 3.28
N VAL A 66 10.39 -2.74 3.87
CA VAL A 66 8.93 -2.82 3.76
C VAL A 66 8.31 -2.55 5.13
N TRP A 67 7.55 -1.47 5.23
CA TRP A 67 6.75 -1.17 6.40
C TRP A 67 5.29 -1.53 6.14
N LEU A 68 4.74 -2.38 6.98
CA LEU A 68 3.34 -2.80 6.92
C LEU A 68 2.54 -2.10 8.01
N VAL A 69 1.62 -1.22 7.61
CA VAL A 69 0.67 -0.61 8.54
C VAL A 69 -0.47 -1.59 8.76
N ALA A 70 -0.67 -1.99 10.01
CA ALA A 70 -1.60 -3.03 10.40
C ALA A 70 -2.67 -2.48 11.36
N VAL A 71 -3.85 -3.06 11.26
CA VAL A 71 -4.98 -2.87 12.17
C VAL A 71 -5.79 -4.16 12.16
N ASP A 72 -6.54 -4.46 13.21
CA ASP A 72 -7.47 -5.58 13.20
C ASP A 72 -8.57 -5.41 12.15
N GLU A 73 -9.14 -6.53 11.70
CA GLU A 73 -10.09 -6.55 10.59
C GLU A 73 -11.36 -5.75 10.89
N GLN A 74 -11.86 -5.80 12.13
CA GLN A 74 -13.06 -5.07 12.53
C GLN A 74 -12.84 -3.55 12.43
N THR A 75 -11.73 -3.05 12.97
CA THR A 75 -11.34 -1.64 12.86
C THR A 75 -11.09 -1.23 11.41
N GLN A 76 -10.51 -2.12 10.60
CA GLN A 76 -10.31 -1.87 9.15
C GLN A 76 -11.65 -1.66 8.44
N ILE A 77 -12.63 -2.54 8.71
CA ILE A 77 -13.97 -2.45 8.13
C ILE A 77 -14.64 -1.12 8.54
N GLU A 78 -14.67 -0.83 9.84
CA GLU A 78 -15.30 0.38 10.37
C GLU A 78 -14.70 1.66 9.76
N ARG A 79 -13.37 1.76 9.73
CA ARG A 79 -12.68 2.91 9.13
C ARG A 79 -12.91 3.02 7.62
N ALA A 80 -12.95 1.89 6.90
CA ALA A 80 -13.23 1.89 5.47
C ALA A 80 -14.66 2.33 5.16
N MET A 81 -15.65 1.84 5.90
CA MET A 81 -17.05 2.28 5.80
C MET A 81 -17.19 3.77 6.05
N ALA A 82 -16.61 4.27 7.16
CA ALA A 82 -16.68 5.68 7.54
C ALA A 82 -16.05 6.60 6.47
N ARG A 83 -14.95 6.18 5.86
CA ARG A 83 -14.23 6.97 4.85
C ARG A 83 -14.91 6.98 3.49
N SER A 84 -15.49 5.86 3.07
CA SER A 84 -15.94 5.65 1.69
C SER A 84 -17.44 5.64 1.50
N GLY A 85 -18.21 5.51 2.59
CA GLY A 85 -19.66 5.32 2.55
C GLY A 85 -20.09 3.94 2.00
N MET A 86 -19.16 3.02 1.83
CA MET A 86 -19.47 1.64 1.40
C MET A 86 -20.17 0.85 2.51
N SER A 87 -20.99 -0.11 2.11
CA SER A 87 -21.55 -1.10 3.03
C SER A 87 -20.44 -2.04 3.55
N GLN A 88 -20.71 -2.69 4.68
CA GLN A 88 -19.79 -3.66 5.26
C GLN A 88 -19.44 -4.77 4.25
N GLN A 89 -20.44 -5.32 3.56
CA GLN A 89 -20.25 -6.38 2.57
C GLN A 89 -19.32 -5.95 1.42
N GLU A 90 -19.43 -4.72 0.93
CA GLU A 90 -18.53 -4.20 -0.11
C GLU A 90 -17.09 -4.05 0.38
N VAL A 91 -16.90 -3.69 1.65
CA VAL A 91 -15.59 -3.60 2.27
C VAL A 91 -14.98 -5.00 2.45
N GLU A 92 -15.72 -5.95 2.99
CA GLU A 92 -15.29 -7.34 3.19
C GLU A 92 -14.85 -8.01 1.87
N VAL A 93 -15.61 -7.81 0.79
CA VAL A 93 -15.22 -8.30 -0.54
C VAL A 93 -13.87 -7.73 -0.99
N ARG A 94 -13.60 -6.46 -0.70
CA ARG A 94 -12.32 -5.82 -1.05
C ARG A 94 -11.17 -6.31 -0.18
N ILE A 95 -11.41 -6.56 1.10
CA ILE A 95 -10.42 -7.15 2.01
C ILE A 95 -10.08 -8.57 1.55
N ALA A 96 -11.10 -9.39 1.25
CA ALA A 96 -10.92 -10.77 0.78
C ALA A 96 -10.19 -10.88 -0.57
N ALA A 97 -10.20 -9.84 -1.39
CA ALA A 97 -9.47 -9.78 -2.66
C ALA A 97 -7.96 -9.51 -2.49
N GLN A 98 -7.49 -9.18 -1.29
CA GLN A 98 -6.08 -8.92 -0.97
C GLN A 98 -5.48 -10.07 -0.16
N MET A 99 -4.15 -10.10 -0.07
CA MET A 99 -3.47 -10.98 0.87
C MET A 99 -3.86 -10.62 2.31
N THR A 100 -4.01 -11.66 3.15
CA THR A 100 -4.27 -11.47 4.58
C THR A 100 -3.11 -10.74 5.27
N LEU A 101 -3.39 -10.04 6.36
CA LEU A 101 -2.37 -9.36 7.17
C LEU A 101 -1.26 -10.34 7.59
N THR A 102 -1.63 -11.55 8.04
CA THR A 102 -0.68 -12.61 8.42
C THR A 102 0.21 -13.05 7.25
N ALA A 103 -0.32 -13.10 6.03
CA ALA A 103 0.50 -13.42 4.87
C ALA A 103 1.44 -12.28 4.50
N LYS A 104 0.97 -11.02 4.57
CA LYS A 104 1.78 -9.82 4.31
C LYS A 104 2.90 -9.63 5.34
N SER A 105 2.65 -9.94 6.61
CA SER A 105 3.65 -9.75 7.68
C SER A 105 4.95 -10.52 7.46
N ARG A 106 4.92 -11.59 6.66
CA ARG A 106 6.12 -12.37 6.31
C ARG A 106 7.09 -11.64 5.37
N TYR A 107 6.62 -10.56 4.75
CA TYR A 107 7.38 -9.76 3.79
C TYR A 107 7.72 -8.37 4.35
N ALA A 108 7.29 -8.07 5.58
CA ALA A 108 7.50 -6.79 6.22
C ALA A 108 8.72 -6.84 7.14
N ASP A 109 9.56 -5.82 7.05
CA ASP A 109 10.68 -5.59 7.98
C ASP A 109 10.20 -4.91 9.25
N LEU A 110 9.11 -4.15 9.15
CA LEU A 110 8.48 -3.49 10.29
C LEU A 110 6.95 -3.56 10.17
N ILE A 111 6.28 -3.84 11.28
CA ILE A 111 4.82 -3.74 11.39
C ILE A 111 4.49 -2.56 12.28
N ILE A 112 3.74 -1.61 11.75
CA ILE A 112 3.24 -0.44 12.48
C ILE A 112 1.79 -0.72 12.87
N ASP A 113 1.55 -0.89 14.16
CA ASP A 113 0.20 -1.02 14.70
C ASP A 113 -0.51 0.35 14.64
N ASN A 114 -1.58 0.39 13.86
CA ASN A 114 -2.44 1.56 13.70
C ASN A 114 -3.80 1.39 14.37
N SER A 115 -3.93 0.48 15.34
CA SER A 115 -5.18 0.25 16.10
C SER A 115 -5.42 1.34 17.14
N GLY A 116 -4.37 1.98 17.60
CA GLY A 116 -4.40 3.02 18.63
C GLY A 116 -4.79 4.41 18.09
N SER A 117 -4.43 5.43 18.86
CA SER A 117 -4.61 6.83 18.45
C SER A 117 -3.62 7.25 17.35
N LEU A 118 -4.00 8.25 16.57
CA LEU A 118 -3.13 8.84 15.55
C LEU A 118 -1.78 9.29 16.13
N ILE A 119 -1.79 9.87 17.34
CA ILE A 119 -0.57 10.32 18.03
C ILE A 119 0.38 9.14 18.29
N GLN A 120 -0.13 7.99 18.74
CA GLN A 120 0.68 6.81 18.98
C GLN A 120 1.31 6.27 17.68
N THR A 121 0.54 6.21 16.61
CA THR A 121 1.03 5.81 15.29
C THR A 121 2.12 6.77 14.80
N GLU A 122 1.89 8.07 14.93
CA GLU A 122 2.85 9.11 14.52
C GLU A 122 4.16 9.01 15.29
N LEU A 123 4.10 8.82 16.62
CA LEU A 123 5.30 8.63 17.45
C LEU A 123 6.08 7.37 17.05
N THR A 124 5.37 6.27 16.75
CA THR A 124 6.01 5.04 16.28
C THR A 124 6.70 5.26 14.93
N VAL A 125 6.00 5.85 13.97
CA VAL A 125 6.55 6.16 12.64
C VAL A 125 7.78 7.06 12.77
N LYS A 126 7.73 8.12 13.57
CA LYS A 126 8.84 9.04 13.77
C LYS A 126 10.07 8.33 14.34
N LYS A 127 9.88 7.54 15.39
CA LYS A 127 10.96 6.77 16.01
C LYS A 127 11.63 5.81 15.02
N GLU A 128 10.85 5.07 14.25
CA GLU A 128 11.40 4.11 13.30
C GLU A 128 12.03 4.81 12.08
N TRP A 129 11.48 5.94 11.66
CA TRP A 129 12.07 6.78 10.62
C TRP A 129 13.46 7.31 11.01
N GLU A 130 13.62 7.77 12.25
CA GLU A 130 14.92 8.22 12.76
C GLU A 130 15.99 7.10 12.69
N LYS A 131 15.59 5.83 12.91
CA LYS A 131 16.51 4.68 12.72
C LYS A 131 16.90 4.48 11.27
N VAL A 132 15.94 4.61 10.33
CA VAL A 132 16.24 4.48 8.90
C VAL A 132 17.28 5.51 8.45
N LEU A 133 17.14 6.76 8.91
CA LEU A 133 18.10 7.81 8.59
C LEU A 133 19.50 7.59 9.20
N GLN A 134 19.62 6.73 10.20
CA GLN A 134 20.91 6.37 10.85
C GLN A 134 21.55 5.11 10.24
N MET A 135 20.85 4.42 9.31
CA MET A 135 21.39 3.19 8.67
C MET A 135 22.36 3.47 7.52
N GLU A 136 22.61 4.73 7.19
CA GLU A 136 23.45 5.14 6.05
C GLU A 136 24.95 5.25 6.36
N ASP A 137 25.36 4.96 7.59
CA ASP A 137 26.76 4.90 8.00
C ASP A 137 27.25 3.45 8.06
#